data_17b0f86f61dbd8b61b0eef3edb4330b1
#
_entry.id   17b0f86f61dbd8b61b0eef3edb4330b1
#
_cell.length_a   1.000
_cell.length_b   1.000
_cell.length_c   1.000
_cell.angle_alpha   90.00
_cell.angle_beta   90.00
_cell.angle_gamma   90.00
#
_symmetry.space_group_name_H-M   'P 1'
#
loop_
_entity.id
_entity.type
_entity.pdbx_description
1 polymer ?
#
loop_
_entity_poly.entity_id
_entity_poly.type
_entity_poly.pdbx_seq_one_letter_code
_entity_poly.pdbx_strand_id
1 'polypeptide(L)'
;MSSRFYDIDPSLENYWRGVILFGRNVASYKFALAKSLLELADKKSDFIPLEELAEPFSRHIVEHVKTGHKQATSSSSRFIEACEQYGKGAITRDKLIGTTTQLGFANVIDAFHNVNNAEIPHRFFTDERDGARKGIRLTDNLFKLNELETAESLTPEVEARWRLVETAWE
;
A
#
# COMPACT_ATOMS: atom_id res chain seq x y z
N MET A 1 -8.34 8.77 27.39
CA MET A 1 -8.36 8.25 26.02
C MET A 1 -7.70 9.27 25.08
N SER A 2 -6.65 8.86 24.42
CA SER A 2 -5.93 9.77 23.53
C SER A 2 -6.70 9.98 22.23
N SER A 3 -6.85 11.21 21.80
CA SER A 3 -7.46 11.55 20.52
C SER A 3 -6.50 11.26 19.39
N ARG A 4 -6.99 10.67 18.30
CA ARG A 4 -6.23 10.53 17.07
C ARG A 4 -6.20 11.89 16.38
N PHE A 5 -5.10 12.19 15.65
CA PHE A 5 -4.97 13.53 15.08
C PHE A 5 -6.09 13.87 14.07
N TYR A 6 -6.61 12.88 13.35
CA TYR A 6 -7.72 13.11 12.42
C TYR A 6 -9.05 13.34 13.13
N ASP A 7 -9.16 13.00 14.43
CA ASP A 7 -10.33 13.36 15.23
C ASP A 7 -10.35 14.85 15.55
N ILE A 8 -9.15 15.48 15.57
CA ILE A 8 -9.00 16.91 15.83
C ILE A 8 -9.28 17.71 14.55
N ASP A 9 -8.81 17.22 13.41
CA ASP A 9 -9.01 17.84 12.10
C ASP A 9 -9.41 16.77 11.09
N PRO A 10 -10.72 16.38 11.07
CA PRO A 10 -11.20 15.30 10.22
C PRO A 10 -11.30 15.72 8.76
N SER A 11 -10.30 15.37 7.96
CA SER A 11 -10.27 15.56 6.52
C SER A 11 -9.79 14.28 5.86
N LEU A 12 -10.06 14.12 4.56
CA LEU A 12 -9.58 12.95 3.82
C LEU A 12 -8.06 12.86 3.87
N GLU A 13 -7.36 14.01 3.79
CA GLU A 13 -5.91 14.06 3.91
C GLU A 13 -5.44 13.51 5.26
N ASN A 14 -6.12 13.90 6.34
CA ASN A 14 -5.71 13.47 7.68
C ASN A 14 -6.07 12.01 7.95
N TYR A 15 -7.16 11.49 7.39
CA TYR A 15 -7.43 10.05 7.45
C TYR A 15 -6.35 9.27 6.70
N TRP A 16 -5.97 9.73 5.53
CA TRP A 16 -4.90 9.12 4.75
C TRP A 16 -3.58 9.15 5.51
N ARG A 17 -3.20 10.33 6.03
CA ARG A 17 -1.98 10.48 6.82
C ARG A 17 -2.02 9.61 8.08
N GLY A 18 -3.21 9.42 8.67
CA GLY A 18 -3.37 8.51 9.80
C GLY A 18 -2.96 7.09 9.47
N VAL A 19 -3.37 6.59 8.29
CA VAL A 19 -2.95 5.27 7.80
C VAL A 19 -1.43 5.22 7.65
N ILE A 20 -0.85 6.22 6.99
CA ILE A 20 0.58 6.23 6.66
C ILE A 20 1.45 6.34 7.91
N LEU A 21 1.08 7.22 8.85
CA LEU A 21 1.91 7.53 10.01
C LEU A 21 1.67 6.62 11.20
N PHE A 22 0.43 6.21 11.45
CA PHE A 22 0.02 5.54 12.68
C PHE A 22 -0.54 4.14 12.49
N GLY A 23 -0.65 3.69 11.25
CA GLY A 23 -1.04 2.32 10.96
C GLY A 23 0.11 1.35 11.25
N ARG A 24 -0.22 0.06 11.33
CA ARG A 24 0.74 -0.98 11.66
C ARG A 24 1.81 -1.13 10.58
N ASN A 25 3.09 -1.17 10.97
CA ASN A 25 4.24 -1.25 10.07
C ASN A 25 4.99 -2.59 10.25
N VAL A 26 4.31 -3.71 10.00
CA VAL A 26 4.96 -5.03 10.09
C VAL A 26 5.90 -5.27 8.91
N ALA A 27 5.54 -4.73 7.75
CA ALA A 27 6.35 -4.79 6.53
C ALA A 27 6.02 -3.58 5.66
N SER A 28 6.73 -3.43 4.55
CA SER A 28 6.58 -2.30 3.61
C SER A 28 5.28 -2.30 2.82
N TYR A 29 4.44 -3.31 2.98
CA TYR A 29 3.26 -3.54 2.14
C TYR A 29 2.27 -2.38 2.17
N LYS A 30 2.08 -1.77 3.33
CA LYS A 30 1.20 -0.61 3.47
C LYS A 30 1.65 0.55 2.56
N PHE A 31 2.95 0.82 2.54
CA PHE A 31 3.48 1.94 1.74
C PHE A 31 3.39 1.64 0.24
N ALA A 32 3.69 0.41 -0.15
CA ALA A 32 3.56 -0.01 -1.54
C ALA A 32 2.11 0.05 -2.00
N LEU A 33 1.17 -0.37 -1.16
CA LEU A 33 -0.26 -0.29 -1.48
C LEU A 33 -0.70 1.17 -1.58
N ALA A 34 -0.29 2.03 -0.65
CA ALA A 34 -0.64 3.44 -0.67
C ALA A 34 -0.18 4.13 -1.97
N LYS A 35 1.07 3.91 -2.37
CA LYS A 35 1.60 4.47 -3.62
C LYS A 35 0.84 3.93 -4.83
N SER A 36 0.48 2.65 -4.81
CA SER A 36 -0.29 2.02 -5.88
C SER A 36 -1.69 2.61 -6.00
N LEU A 37 -2.36 2.86 -4.87
CA LEU A 37 -3.69 3.46 -4.87
C LEU A 37 -3.68 4.85 -5.49
N LEU A 38 -2.72 5.69 -5.11
CA LEU A 38 -2.59 7.03 -5.66
C LEU A 38 -2.31 7.00 -7.17
N GLU A 39 -1.47 6.07 -7.61
CA GLU A 39 -1.14 5.89 -9.03
C GLU A 39 -2.37 5.42 -9.82
N LEU A 40 -3.10 4.43 -9.31
CA LEU A 40 -4.26 3.85 -9.98
C LEU A 40 -5.46 4.79 -9.99
N ALA A 41 -5.58 5.69 -9.02
CA ALA A 41 -6.67 6.67 -8.97
C ALA A 41 -6.67 7.58 -10.22
N ASP A 42 -5.51 7.81 -10.82
CA ASP A 42 -5.41 8.63 -12.03
C ASP A 42 -6.04 7.97 -13.26
N LYS A 43 -6.23 6.66 -13.24
CA LYS A 43 -6.79 5.92 -14.40
C LYS A 43 -8.31 5.97 -14.47
N LYS A 44 -8.98 6.54 -13.47
CA LYS A 44 -10.43 6.75 -13.39
C LYS A 44 -11.30 5.49 -13.44
N SER A 45 -10.70 4.30 -13.33
CA SER A 45 -11.43 3.05 -13.17
C SER A 45 -11.55 2.73 -11.69
N ASP A 46 -12.75 2.39 -11.23
CA ASP A 46 -12.94 2.10 -9.81
C ASP A 46 -12.58 0.67 -9.44
N PHE A 47 -12.91 -0.31 -10.28
CA PHE A 47 -12.57 -1.71 -9.99
C PHE A 47 -11.18 -2.05 -10.51
N ILE A 48 -10.34 -2.56 -9.61
CA ILE A 48 -8.94 -2.92 -9.93
C ILE A 48 -8.77 -4.43 -9.66
N PRO A 49 -8.62 -5.25 -10.71
CA PRO A 49 -8.31 -6.67 -10.51
C PRO A 49 -6.98 -6.84 -9.77
N LEU A 50 -6.82 -7.94 -9.04
CA LEU A 50 -5.58 -8.18 -8.28
C LEU A 50 -4.34 -8.19 -9.18
N GLU A 51 -4.43 -8.71 -10.40
CA GLU A 51 -3.31 -8.71 -11.35
C GLU A 51 -2.87 -7.29 -11.72
N GLU A 52 -3.85 -6.40 -11.88
CA GLU A 52 -3.57 -5.00 -12.19
C GLU A 52 -2.98 -4.27 -10.98
N LEU A 53 -3.49 -4.57 -9.78
CA LEU A 53 -2.94 -4.02 -8.54
C LEU A 53 -1.51 -4.54 -8.30
N ALA A 54 -1.26 -5.78 -8.66
CA ALA A 54 0.04 -6.43 -8.43
C ALA A 54 1.20 -5.75 -9.16
N GLU A 55 0.96 -5.15 -10.31
CA GLU A 55 2.02 -4.47 -11.08
C GLU A 55 2.63 -3.30 -10.29
N PRO A 56 1.89 -2.23 -9.95
CA PRO A 56 2.51 -1.15 -9.19
C PRO A 56 2.95 -1.58 -7.81
N PHE A 57 2.19 -2.45 -7.15
CA PHE A 57 2.51 -2.92 -5.81
C PHE A 57 3.87 -3.61 -5.76
N SER A 58 4.10 -4.58 -6.63
CA SER A 58 5.39 -5.29 -6.67
C SER A 58 6.51 -4.38 -7.17
N ARG A 59 6.24 -3.50 -8.12
CA ARG A 59 7.24 -2.57 -8.66
C ARG A 59 7.78 -1.66 -7.56
N HIS A 60 6.92 -1.12 -6.71
CA HIS A 60 7.35 -0.27 -5.60
C HIS A 60 8.20 -1.04 -4.60
N ILE A 61 7.84 -2.28 -4.29
CA ILE A 61 8.65 -3.12 -3.39
C ILE A 61 10.02 -3.42 -4.05
N VAL A 62 10.04 -3.78 -5.33
CA VAL A 62 11.30 -4.07 -6.04
C VAL A 62 12.25 -2.88 -6.01
N GLU A 63 11.74 -1.67 -6.23
CA GLU A 63 12.55 -0.46 -6.19
C GLU A 63 13.25 -0.29 -4.83
N HIS A 64 12.54 -0.60 -3.75
CA HIS A 64 13.10 -0.49 -2.41
C HIS A 64 14.09 -1.62 -2.08
N VAL A 65 13.80 -2.86 -2.49
CA VAL A 65 14.73 -3.96 -2.22
C VAL A 65 16.04 -3.81 -3.01
N LYS A 66 16.01 -3.15 -4.17
CA LYS A 66 17.23 -2.86 -4.95
C LYS A 66 18.21 -1.94 -4.21
N THR A 67 17.73 -1.12 -3.29
CA THR A 67 18.59 -0.23 -2.49
C THR A 67 19.26 -0.96 -1.33
N GLY A 68 18.95 -2.26 -1.13
CA GLY A 68 19.52 -3.07 -0.08
C GLY A 68 18.84 -2.94 1.28
N HIS A 69 17.78 -2.14 1.36
CA HIS A 69 17.06 -1.95 2.63
C HIS A 69 16.13 -3.13 2.93
N LYS A 70 16.03 -3.44 4.21
CA LYS A 70 15.16 -4.48 4.72
C LYS A 70 13.69 -4.04 4.60
N GLN A 71 12.83 -4.91 4.07
CA GLN A 71 11.43 -4.57 3.80
C GLN A 71 10.44 -5.23 4.76
N ALA A 72 10.93 -6.07 5.65
CA ALA A 72 10.10 -6.74 6.65
C ALA A 72 10.92 -7.04 7.88
N THR A 73 10.27 -7.11 9.04
CA THR A 73 10.93 -7.50 10.27
C THR A 73 11.19 -9.00 10.34
N SER A 74 10.43 -9.79 9.55
CA SER A 74 10.63 -11.23 9.41
C SER A 74 11.48 -11.51 8.18
N SER A 75 12.44 -12.44 8.29
CA SER A 75 13.29 -12.87 7.18
C SER A 75 12.63 -13.88 6.26
N SER A 76 11.40 -14.32 6.55
CA SER A 76 10.78 -15.46 5.86
C SER A 76 9.71 -15.10 4.84
N SER A 77 9.63 -13.86 4.39
CA SER A 77 8.61 -13.45 3.41
C SER A 77 8.96 -13.98 2.01
N ARG A 78 8.14 -14.87 1.49
CA ARG A 78 8.28 -15.40 0.12
C ARG A 78 8.04 -14.32 -0.93
N PHE A 79 7.14 -13.39 -0.63
CA PHE A 79 6.87 -12.31 -1.56
C PHE A 79 8.08 -11.37 -1.69
N ILE A 80 8.68 -10.98 -0.58
CA ILE A 80 9.90 -10.14 -0.60
C ILE A 80 11.02 -10.85 -1.34
N GLU A 81 11.19 -12.15 -1.11
CA GLU A 81 12.17 -12.98 -1.81
C GLU A 81 11.96 -12.95 -3.32
N ALA A 82 10.71 -13.07 -3.78
CA ALA A 82 10.37 -12.98 -5.19
C ALA A 82 10.73 -11.61 -5.77
N CYS A 83 10.48 -10.54 -5.02
CA CYS A 83 10.85 -9.19 -5.43
C CYS A 83 12.37 -9.05 -5.57
N GLU A 84 13.14 -9.63 -4.65
CA GLU A 84 14.61 -9.64 -4.73
C GLU A 84 15.10 -10.40 -5.95
N GLN A 85 14.53 -11.57 -6.23
CA GLN A 85 14.88 -12.39 -7.38
C GLN A 85 14.54 -11.68 -8.69
N TYR A 86 13.39 -11.02 -8.75
CA TYR A 86 13.04 -10.23 -9.93
C TYR A 86 14.00 -9.07 -10.14
N GLY A 87 14.39 -8.39 -9.06
CA GLY A 87 15.37 -7.30 -9.13
C GLY A 87 16.73 -7.73 -9.68
N LYS A 88 17.09 -9.00 -9.49
CA LYS A 88 18.33 -9.60 -9.98
C LYS A 88 18.17 -10.24 -11.37
N GLY A 89 16.98 -10.20 -11.94
CA GLY A 89 16.71 -10.83 -13.23
C GLY A 89 16.52 -12.35 -13.16
N ALA A 90 16.34 -12.93 -11.97
CA ALA A 90 16.28 -14.38 -11.78
C ALA A 90 14.90 -14.97 -12.07
N ILE A 91 13.84 -14.16 -12.04
CA ILE A 91 12.48 -14.60 -12.39
C ILE A 91 11.85 -13.62 -13.37
N THR A 92 10.81 -14.07 -14.09
CA THR A 92 10.10 -13.25 -15.08
C THR A 92 9.10 -12.33 -14.40
N ARG A 93 8.64 -11.31 -15.14
CA ARG A 93 7.57 -10.42 -14.69
C ARG A 93 6.29 -11.21 -14.39
N ASP A 94 5.93 -12.17 -15.26
CA ASP A 94 4.72 -12.98 -15.06
C ASP A 94 4.80 -13.80 -13.78
N LYS A 95 5.97 -14.34 -13.46
CA LYS A 95 6.20 -15.06 -12.22
C LYS A 95 6.05 -14.14 -11.01
N LEU A 96 6.61 -12.93 -11.09
CA LEU A 96 6.48 -11.94 -10.03
C LEU A 96 5.02 -11.55 -9.80
N ILE A 97 4.27 -11.26 -10.87
CA ILE A 97 2.85 -10.89 -10.77
C ILE A 97 2.04 -12.03 -10.14
N GLY A 98 2.27 -13.27 -10.59
CA GLY A 98 1.59 -14.44 -10.01
C GLY A 98 1.87 -14.63 -8.53
N THR A 99 3.12 -14.47 -8.12
CA THR A 99 3.50 -14.56 -6.71
C THR A 99 2.87 -13.43 -5.89
N THR A 100 2.82 -12.22 -6.45
CA THR A 100 2.22 -11.06 -5.80
C THR A 100 0.73 -11.27 -5.54
N THR A 101 -0.01 -11.74 -6.55
CA THR A 101 -1.45 -12.00 -6.39
C THR A 101 -1.73 -13.09 -5.38
N GLN A 102 -0.84 -14.06 -5.27
CA GLN A 102 -0.99 -15.20 -4.37
C GLN A 102 -0.60 -14.88 -2.93
N LEU A 103 0.48 -14.13 -2.74
CA LEU A 103 1.11 -13.94 -1.42
C LEU A 103 1.18 -12.49 -0.94
N GLY A 104 1.26 -11.53 -1.86
CA GLY A 104 1.55 -10.13 -1.50
C GLY A 104 0.43 -9.42 -0.77
N PHE A 105 -0.82 -9.83 -1.00
CA PHE A 105 -1.99 -9.12 -0.48
C PHE A 105 -2.63 -9.75 0.76
N ALA A 106 -2.08 -10.85 1.26
CA ALA A 106 -2.72 -11.67 2.29
C ALA A 106 -3.17 -10.88 3.53
N ASN A 107 -2.39 -9.91 3.96
CA ASN A 107 -2.70 -9.15 5.17
C ASN A 107 -2.90 -7.65 4.92
N VAL A 108 -2.25 -7.10 3.90
CA VAL A 108 -2.23 -5.64 3.71
C VAL A 108 -3.58 -5.07 3.34
N ILE A 109 -4.36 -5.78 2.52
CA ILE A 109 -5.69 -5.32 2.13
C ILE A 109 -6.62 -5.25 3.34
N ASP A 110 -6.54 -6.25 4.22
CA ASP A 110 -7.36 -6.28 5.42
C ASP A 110 -6.96 -5.22 6.44
N ALA A 111 -5.68 -4.93 6.54
CA ALA A 111 -5.12 -4.08 7.60
C ALA A 111 -4.99 -2.60 7.23
N PHE A 112 -5.09 -2.25 5.94
CA PHE A 112 -4.73 -0.92 5.46
C PHE A 112 -5.45 0.22 6.20
N HIS A 113 -6.74 0.04 6.47
CA HIS A 113 -7.56 1.09 7.09
C HIS A 113 -7.55 1.07 8.62
N ASN A 114 -6.78 0.16 9.23
CA ASN A 114 -6.71 0.06 10.69
C ASN A 114 -5.67 1.02 11.25
N VAL A 115 -6.11 1.89 12.15
CA VAL A 115 -5.26 2.85 12.85
C VAL A 115 -5.60 2.75 14.33
N ASN A 116 -4.60 2.50 15.18
CA ASN A 116 -4.80 2.35 16.64
C ASN A 116 -5.87 1.30 16.98
N ASN A 117 -5.83 0.16 16.31
CA ASN A 117 -6.74 -0.98 16.51
C ASN A 117 -8.20 -0.71 16.12
N ALA A 118 -8.44 0.33 15.35
CA ALA A 118 -9.78 0.65 14.84
C ALA A 118 -9.70 1.06 13.39
N GLU A 119 -10.75 0.73 12.63
CA GLU A 119 -10.85 1.14 11.25
C GLU A 119 -11.19 2.63 11.18
N ILE A 120 -10.55 3.36 10.24
CA ILE A 120 -10.88 4.76 9.99
C ILE A 120 -12.30 4.86 9.40
N PRO A 121 -13.03 5.99 9.64
CA PRO A 121 -14.43 6.09 9.21
C PRO A 121 -14.65 6.20 7.70
N HIS A 122 -13.62 6.55 6.92
CA HIS A 122 -13.73 6.71 5.48
C HIS A 122 -12.72 5.83 4.77
N ARG A 123 -13.20 4.77 4.14
CA ARG A 123 -12.32 3.84 3.41
C ARG A 123 -11.93 4.43 2.06
N PHE A 124 -10.71 4.11 1.62
CA PHE A 124 -10.20 4.52 0.31
C PHE A 124 -10.41 3.44 -0.74
N PHE A 125 -10.63 2.20 -0.32
CA PHE A 125 -11.05 1.11 -1.20
C PHE A 125 -11.88 0.11 -0.40
N THR A 126 -12.64 -0.73 -1.13
CA THR A 126 -13.32 -1.89 -0.54
C THR A 126 -12.72 -3.17 -1.08
N ASP A 127 -12.74 -4.21 -0.26
CA ASP A 127 -12.20 -5.52 -0.60
C ASP A 127 -13.25 -6.32 -1.39
N GLU A 128 -12.94 -6.67 -2.63
CA GLU A 128 -13.82 -7.48 -3.47
C GLU A 128 -13.17 -8.80 -3.87
N ARG A 129 -12.24 -9.31 -3.05
CA ARG A 129 -11.58 -10.59 -3.31
C ARG A 129 -12.54 -11.79 -3.23
N ASP A 130 -13.66 -11.65 -2.54
CA ASP A 130 -14.68 -12.70 -2.42
C ASP A 130 -15.68 -12.68 -3.58
N GLY A 131 -15.60 -11.70 -4.49
CA GLY A 131 -16.49 -11.58 -5.62
C GLY A 131 -16.14 -12.55 -6.75
N ALA A 132 -16.95 -12.57 -7.80
CA ALA A 132 -16.73 -13.39 -8.99
C ALA A 132 -15.42 -13.03 -9.67
N ARG A 133 -15.02 -11.78 -9.61
CA ARG A 133 -13.74 -11.29 -10.12
C ARG A 133 -12.97 -10.68 -8.96
N LYS A 134 -11.84 -11.29 -8.61
CA LYS A 134 -11.06 -10.87 -7.43
C LYS A 134 -10.34 -9.55 -7.64
N GLY A 135 -10.54 -8.61 -6.73
CA GLY A 135 -9.91 -7.31 -6.81
C GLY A 135 -10.30 -6.41 -5.65
N ILE A 136 -10.03 -5.13 -5.83
CA ILE A 136 -10.48 -4.09 -4.92
C ILE A 136 -11.27 -3.05 -5.72
N ARG A 137 -12.11 -2.29 -5.03
CA ARG A 137 -12.85 -1.20 -5.66
C ARG A 137 -12.46 0.11 -4.99
N LEU A 138 -11.96 1.05 -5.78
CA LEU A 138 -11.58 2.36 -5.27
C LEU A 138 -12.86 3.14 -4.93
N THR A 139 -12.85 3.87 -3.82
CA THR A 139 -14.01 4.63 -3.37
C THR A 139 -13.93 6.08 -3.83
N ASP A 140 -15.05 6.79 -3.74
CA ASP A 140 -15.09 8.23 -4.00
C ASP A 140 -14.12 8.99 -3.11
N ASN A 141 -13.88 8.51 -1.88
CA ASN A 141 -12.93 9.14 -0.97
C ASN A 141 -11.51 9.19 -1.56
N LEU A 142 -11.09 8.11 -2.21
CA LEU A 142 -9.78 8.10 -2.86
C LEU A 142 -9.72 9.07 -4.04
N PHE A 143 -10.77 9.09 -4.86
CA PHE A 143 -10.81 10.00 -6.00
C PHE A 143 -10.83 11.46 -5.55
N LYS A 144 -11.58 11.78 -4.50
CA LYS A 144 -11.61 13.14 -3.92
C LYS A 144 -10.25 13.52 -3.34
N LEU A 145 -9.59 12.58 -2.65
CA LEU A 145 -8.24 12.80 -2.12
C LEU A 145 -7.27 13.17 -3.25
N ASN A 146 -7.35 12.45 -4.37
CA ASN A 146 -6.46 12.64 -5.51
C ASN A 146 -6.73 13.94 -6.27
N GLU A 147 -7.88 14.56 -6.07
CA GLU A 147 -8.27 15.84 -6.68
C GLU A 147 -7.90 17.06 -5.84
N LEU A 148 -7.43 16.88 -4.61
CA LEU A 148 -7.06 18.00 -3.75
C LEU A 148 -5.84 18.73 -4.29
N GLU A 149 -5.73 20.04 -3.98
CA GLU A 149 -4.57 20.83 -4.35
C GLU A 149 -3.27 20.27 -3.79
N THR A 150 -3.36 19.61 -2.62
CA THR A 150 -2.21 19.02 -1.94
C THR A 150 -1.91 17.60 -2.40
N ALA A 151 -2.66 17.05 -3.36
CA ALA A 151 -2.51 15.66 -3.80
C ALA A 151 -1.11 15.34 -4.31
N GLU A 152 -0.43 16.31 -4.94
CA GLU A 152 0.93 16.11 -5.46
C GLU A 152 1.94 15.77 -4.36
N SER A 153 1.70 16.19 -3.12
CA SER A 153 2.60 15.91 -2.01
C SER A 153 2.41 14.53 -1.39
N LEU A 154 1.29 13.86 -1.68
CA LEU A 154 0.93 12.62 -1.00
C LEU A 154 1.89 11.47 -1.30
N THR A 155 2.28 11.29 -2.56
CA THR A 155 3.23 10.23 -2.92
C THR A 155 4.62 10.47 -2.30
N PRO A 156 5.21 11.67 -2.39
CA PRO A 156 6.47 11.94 -1.68
C PRO A 156 6.38 11.74 -0.16
N GLU A 157 5.25 12.06 0.45
CA GLU A 157 5.06 11.84 1.89
C GLU A 157 5.09 10.35 2.24
N VAL A 158 4.43 9.50 1.43
CA VAL A 158 4.47 8.05 1.63
C VAL A 158 5.90 7.54 1.49
N GLU A 159 6.61 7.98 0.46
CA GLU A 159 7.98 7.57 0.21
C GLU A 159 8.92 7.97 1.36
N ALA A 160 8.77 9.19 1.86
CA ALA A 160 9.59 9.67 2.97
C ALA A 160 9.35 8.85 4.24
N ARG A 161 8.10 8.53 4.53
CA ARG A 161 7.77 7.70 5.70
C ARG A 161 8.29 6.28 5.54
N TRP A 162 8.19 5.71 4.33
CA TRP A 162 8.72 4.39 4.03
C TRP A 162 10.22 4.33 4.32
N ARG A 163 10.98 5.30 3.83
CA ARG A 163 12.43 5.37 4.06
C ARG A 163 12.77 5.47 5.54
N LEU A 164 11.98 6.24 6.28
CA LEU A 164 12.18 6.39 7.72
C LEU A 164 11.96 5.05 8.45
N VAL A 165 10.93 4.31 8.06
CA VAL A 165 10.62 3.01 8.65
C VAL A 165 11.70 1.98 8.28
N GLU A 166 12.19 2.00 7.04
CA GLU A 166 13.31 1.13 6.62
C GLU A 166 14.53 1.32 7.51
N THR A 167 14.84 2.57 7.83
CA THR A 167 15.98 2.89 8.72
C THR A 167 15.79 2.25 10.10
N ALA A 168 14.57 2.21 10.60
CA ALA A 168 14.27 1.60 11.89
C ALA A 168 14.40 0.08 11.87
N TRP A 169 14.31 -0.56 10.70
CA TRP A 169 14.43 -2.01 10.57
C TRP A 169 15.87 -2.49 10.40
N GLU A 170 16.80 -1.60 10.15
CA GLU A 170 18.22 -1.95 9.94
C GLU A 170 18.97 -2.23 11.25
#